data_fbe6d0cde8be80db537cca33bf746cfd
#
_entry.id   fbe6d0cde8be80db537cca33bf746cfd
#
_cell.length_a   1.000
_cell.length_b   1.000
_cell.length_c   1.000
_cell.angle_alpha   90.00
_cell.angle_beta   90.00
_cell.angle_gamma   90.00
#
_symmetry.space_group_name_H-M   'P 1'
#
loop_
_entity.id
_entity.type
_entity.pdbx_description
1 polymer ?
#
loop_
_entity_poly.entity_id
_entity_poly.type
_entity_poly.pdbx_seq_one_letter_code
_entity_poly.pdbx_strand_id
1 'polypeptide(L)'
;HRESVVLLKNDGTLPLKDGVKVYAEAFGKSAEAGEAATKALREMLGSVTLVDTPDEAEVALLMVSPQSGAYFNATPGYLELDICEDKTVCNVDESGKPTTETHKETTLVGANRLAGIAAAVHAHGGKVVSNINCPLAWEVGNVEKVSDALTVGFDAYPSATLDVMFGRFAPVGKLPLTLPKGDEVLAVNADGVCISPNDVPGFAKDAYMPDSMKDENGKAYAYRDAAGNYYEMNFGLTF
;
A
#
# COMPACT_ATOMS: atom_id res chain seq x y z
N HIS A 1 -7.93 16.80 3.96
CA HIS A 1 -6.84 15.82 4.05
C HIS A 1 -7.09 14.70 5.08
N ARG A 2 -7.65 15.00 6.30
CA ARG A 2 -7.93 13.95 7.30
C ARG A 2 -8.98 12.95 6.80
N GLU A 3 -10.00 13.42 6.11
CA GLU A 3 -11.04 12.58 5.51
C GLU A 3 -10.55 11.76 4.31
N SER A 4 -9.39 12.11 3.73
CA SER A 4 -8.75 11.32 2.67
C SER A 4 -7.81 10.23 3.20
N VAL A 5 -7.76 10.04 4.52
CA VAL A 5 -7.06 8.92 5.17
C VAL A 5 -8.08 7.83 5.48
N VAL A 6 -7.86 6.66 4.91
CA VAL A 6 -8.75 5.49 5.06
C VAL A 6 -8.06 4.44 5.91
N LEU A 7 -8.72 3.97 6.96
CA LEU A 7 -8.27 2.83 7.77
C LEU A 7 -8.69 1.52 7.09
N LEU A 8 -7.74 0.72 6.67
CA LEU A 8 -8.00 -0.56 5.98
C LEU A 8 -7.92 -1.76 6.92
N LYS A 9 -6.99 -1.71 7.87
CA LYS A 9 -6.72 -2.82 8.81
C LYS A 9 -6.39 -2.26 10.18
N ASN A 10 -6.88 -2.89 11.23
CA ASN A 10 -6.52 -2.57 12.61
C ASN A 10 -6.80 -3.76 13.53
N ASP A 11 -5.79 -4.30 14.15
CA ASP A 11 -5.89 -5.36 15.16
C ASP A 11 -6.09 -4.82 16.60
N GLY A 12 -6.36 -3.52 16.72
CA GLY A 12 -6.46 -2.81 17.99
C GLY A 12 -5.19 -2.01 18.34
N THR A 13 -4.21 -1.98 17.43
CA THR A 13 -2.98 -1.17 17.62
C THR A 13 -3.26 0.33 17.52
N LEU A 14 -4.15 0.74 16.65
CA LEU A 14 -4.59 2.13 16.54
C LEU A 14 -5.83 2.39 17.42
N PRO A 15 -5.96 3.59 18.02
CA PRO A 15 -5.04 4.71 17.95
C PRO A 15 -3.77 4.51 18.80
N LEU A 16 -2.66 5.07 18.30
CA LEU A 16 -1.39 5.07 19.02
C LEU A 16 -1.49 5.87 20.30
N LYS A 17 -0.81 5.41 21.34
CA LYS A 17 -0.76 6.09 22.65
C LYS A 17 0.45 7.02 22.76
N ASP A 18 0.30 8.07 23.53
CA ASP A 18 1.44 8.93 23.90
C ASP A 18 2.49 8.13 24.69
N GLY A 19 3.75 8.48 24.48
CA GLY A 19 4.88 7.85 25.17
C GLY A 19 5.31 6.48 24.64
N VAL A 20 4.57 5.88 23.70
CA VAL A 20 4.94 4.59 23.08
C VAL A 20 6.33 4.70 22.40
N LYS A 21 7.13 3.65 22.47
CA LYS A 21 8.43 3.58 21.78
C LYS A 21 8.22 3.31 20.30
N VAL A 22 8.59 4.27 19.46
CA VAL A 22 8.35 4.22 18.01
C VAL A 22 9.66 4.22 17.23
N TYR A 23 9.84 3.20 16.42
CA TYR A 23 10.74 3.25 15.27
C TYR A 23 9.97 3.84 14.10
N ALA A 24 10.42 4.97 13.56
CA ALA A 24 9.74 5.65 12.46
C ALA A 24 10.64 5.74 11.25
N GLU A 25 10.16 5.24 10.10
CA GLU A 25 10.86 5.29 8.83
C GLU A 25 9.87 5.59 7.69
N ALA A 26 10.32 6.38 6.73
CA ALA A 26 9.60 6.66 5.50
C ALA A 26 10.38 6.13 4.30
N PHE A 27 9.65 5.62 3.31
CA PHE A 27 10.16 5.03 2.09
C PHE A 27 9.62 5.79 0.88
N GLY A 28 10.46 5.96 -0.12
CA GLY A 28 10.11 6.67 -1.35
C GLY A 28 10.77 6.06 -2.58
N LYS A 29 10.70 6.79 -3.69
CA LYS A 29 11.30 6.36 -4.96
C LYS A 29 12.83 6.37 -4.96
N SER A 30 13.47 7.14 -4.10
CA SER A 30 14.92 7.14 -3.91
C SER A 30 15.29 7.10 -2.44
N ALA A 31 16.53 6.69 -2.15
CA ALA A 31 17.06 6.68 -0.80
C ALA A 31 17.02 8.08 -0.16
N GLU A 32 17.43 9.10 -0.90
CA GLU A 32 17.45 10.49 -0.42
C GLU A 32 16.05 11.00 -0.08
N ALA A 33 15.04 10.65 -0.91
CA ALA A 33 13.65 11.01 -0.64
C ALA A 33 13.13 10.32 0.62
N GLY A 34 13.46 9.04 0.81
CA GLY A 34 13.14 8.28 2.02
C GLY A 34 13.77 8.86 3.27
N GLU A 35 15.08 9.18 3.23
CA GLU A 35 15.80 9.79 4.34
C GLU A 35 15.24 11.16 4.73
N ALA A 36 14.98 12.02 3.74
CA ALA A 36 14.38 13.34 3.99
C ALA A 36 12.98 13.22 4.61
N ALA A 37 12.15 12.31 4.08
CA ALA A 37 10.82 12.06 4.62
C ALA A 37 10.87 11.44 6.02
N THR A 38 11.82 10.54 6.30
CA THR A 38 12.04 9.95 7.64
C THR A 38 12.39 11.05 8.65
N LYS A 39 13.31 11.94 8.30
CA LYS A 39 13.66 13.07 9.17
C LYS A 39 12.44 13.93 9.49
N ALA A 40 11.69 14.33 8.47
CA ALA A 40 10.49 15.14 8.65
C ALA A 40 9.40 14.42 9.47
N LEU A 41 9.22 13.11 9.26
CA LEU A 41 8.29 12.30 10.05
C LEU A 41 8.70 12.29 11.54
N ARG A 42 9.96 12.03 11.84
CA ARG A 42 10.48 11.98 13.22
C ARG A 42 10.33 13.32 13.95
N GLU A 43 10.49 14.43 13.24
CA GLU A 43 10.27 15.79 13.79
C GLU A 43 8.79 16.04 14.16
N MET A 44 7.84 15.39 13.50
CA MET A 44 6.39 15.51 13.79
C MET A 44 5.93 14.62 14.97
N LEU A 45 6.73 13.65 15.41
CA LEU A 45 6.37 12.65 16.41
C LEU A 45 6.76 13.11 17.84
N GLY A 46 6.32 14.29 18.24
CA GLY A 46 6.69 14.88 19.55
C GLY A 46 6.06 14.22 20.78
N SER A 47 5.03 13.38 20.61
CA SER A 47 4.32 12.75 21.74
C SER A 47 4.76 11.30 22.03
N VAL A 48 5.70 10.76 21.26
CA VAL A 48 6.20 9.39 21.40
C VAL A 48 7.68 9.38 21.84
N THR A 49 8.16 8.22 22.24
CA THR A 49 9.59 7.98 22.49
C THR A 49 10.21 7.39 21.24
N LEU A 50 10.97 8.20 20.48
CA LEU A 50 11.65 7.71 19.29
C LEU A 50 12.81 6.79 19.64
N VAL A 51 12.89 5.66 18.94
CA VAL A 51 14.03 4.73 18.98
C VAL A 51 14.69 4.62 17.62
N ASP A 52 15.93 4.11 17.58
CA ASP A 52 16.73 4.12 16.36
C ASP A 52 16.71 2.78 15.62
N THR A 53 16.31 1.71 16.30
CA THR A 53 16.23 0.38 15.70
C THR A 53 14.85 -0.26 15.91
N PRO A 54 14.40 -1.12 14.98
CA PRO A 54 13.15 -1.85 15.14
C PRO A 54 13.12 -2.76 16.38
N ASP A 55 14.28 -3.28 16.80
CA ASP A 55 14.40 -4.17 17.97
C ASP A 55 14.06 -3.49 19.29
N GLU A 56 14.11 -2.16 19.34
CA GLU A 56 13.80 -1.37 20.55
C GLU A 56 12.36 -0.86 20.56
N ALA A 57 11.63 -1.02 19.44
CA ALA A 57 10.35 -0.40 19.24
C ALA A 57 9.18 -1.23 19.76
N GLU A 58 8.23 -0.59 20.43
CA GLU A 58 6.90 -1.16 20.66
C GLU A 58 6.03 -1.08 19.40
N VAL A 59 6.29 -0.05 18.57
CA VAL A 59 5.63 0.15 17.27
C VAL A 59 6.63 0.58 16.21
N ALA A 60 6.65 -0.10 15.07
CA ALA A 60 7.25 0.45 13.85
C ALA A 60 6.19 1.23 13.08
N LEU A 61 6.44 2.50 12.85
CA LEU A 61 5.60 3.39 12.04
C LEU A 61 6.26 3.58 10.67
N LEU A 62 5.64 3.03 9.63
CA LEU A 62 6.19 3.00 8.28
C LEU A 62 5.34 3.84 7.33
N MET A 63 5.93 4.89 6.76
CA MET A 63 5.27 5.74 5.74
C MET A 63 5.79 5.35 4.37
N VAL A 64 4.91 4.80 3.53
CA VAL A 64 5.24 4.20 2.24
C VAL A 64 4.68 5.08 1.13
N SER A 65 5.56 5.64 0.30
CA SER A 65 5.20 6.53 -0.79
C SER A 65 5.75 5.99 -2.12
N PRO A 66 5.11 4.94 -2.69
CA PRO A 66 5.54 4.37 -3.94
C PRO A 66 5.27 5.32 -5.11
N GLN A 67 6.08 5.22 -6.14
CA GLN A 67 5.89 5.92 -7.40
C GLN A 67 6.09 4.95 -8.55
N SER A 68 5.24 5.03 -9.56
CA SER A 68 5.41 4.26 -10.78
C SER A 68 6.76 4.56 -11.42
N GLY A 69 7.38 3.51 -11.98
CA GLY A 69 8.71 3.56 -12.53
C GLY A 69 8.90 4.55 -13.69
N ALA A 70 10.14 4.64 -14.17
CA ALA A 70 10.52 5.56 -15.25
C ALA A 70 9.84 5.21 -16.60
N TYR A 71 9.29 4.04 -16.73
CA TYR A 71 8.72 3.52 -17.98
C TYR A 71 7.31 3.97 -18.28
N PHE A 72 6.62 4.60 -17.34
CA PHE A 72 5.25 5.09 -17.57
C PHE A 72 5.12 5.97 -18.83
N ASN A 73 6.13 6.81 -19.11
CA ASN A 73 6.16 7.67 -20.29
C ASN A 73 6.88 7.05 -21.50
N ALA A 74 7.64 5.96 -21.30
CA ALA A 74 8.49 5.36 -22.33
C ALA A 74 7.85 4.13 -22.98
N THR A 75 6.98 3.42 -22.25
CA THR A 75 6.32 2.22 -22.74
C THR A 75 4.81 2.40 -22.64
N PRO A 76 4.11 2.70 -23.76
CA PRO A 76 2.67 2.94 -23.74
C PRO A 76 1.90 1.80 -23.10
N GLY A 77 1.02 2.14 -22.17
CA GLY A 77 0.11 1.19 -21.52
C GLY A 77 0.70 0.36 -20.38
N TYR A 78 1.98 0.55 -20.04
CA TYR A 78 2.57 -0.13 -18.89
C TYR A 78 2.69 0.81 -17.68
N LEU A 79 2.14 0.36 -16.57
CA LEU A 79 2.23 1.02 -15.27
C LEU A 79 2.42 -0.07 -14.20
N GLU A 80 3.59 -0.10 -13.54
CA GLU A 80 3.82 -1.01 -12.43
C GLU A 80 3.04 -0.51 -11.20
N LEU A 81 2.13 -1.32 -10.70
CA LEU A 81 1.30 -1.04 -9.52
C LEU A 81 1.68 -1.87 -8.30
N ASP A 82 2.61 -2.81 -8.42
CA ASP A 82 3.18 -3.49 -7.27
C ASP A 82 4.12 -2.57 -6.48
N ILE A 83 4.07 -2.65 -5.16
CA ILE A 83 5.01 -1.94 -4.26
C ILE A 83 6.25 -2.82 -4.14
N CYS A 84 7.24 -2.57 -5.01
CA CYS A 84 8.36 -3.47 -5.21
C CYS A 84 9.70 -2.75 -5.34
N GLU A 85 10.77 -3.55 -5.18
CA GLU A 85 12.16 -3.17 -5.44
C GLU A 85 12.83 -4.28 -6.23
N ASP A 86 13.49 -3.92 -7.34
CA ASP A 86 14.18 -4.86 -8.24
C ASP A 86 13.30 -6.00 -8.79
N LYS A 87 11.98 -5.77 -8.92
CA LYS A 87 11.07 -6.73 -9.54
C LYS A 87 11.41 -6.91 -11.02
N THR A 88 11.54 -8.15 -11.45
CA THR A 88 11.72 -8.45 -12.88
C THR A 88 10.35 -8.47 -13.56
N VAL A 89 10.17 -7.62 -14.57
CA VAL A 89 8.95 -7.51 -15.35
C VAL A 89 9.24 -7.68 -16.83
N CYS A 90 8.26 -8.18 -17.60
CA CYS A 90 8.38 -8.27 -19.05
C CYS A 90 8.18 -6.87 -19.68
N ASN A 91 8.98 -6.58 -20.70
CA ASN A 91 8.71 -5.44 -21.56
C ASN A 91 7.41 -5.67 -22.32
N VAL A 92 6.74 -4.58 -22.69
CA VAL A 92 5.58 -4.65 -23.58
C VAL A 92 5.91 -4.00 -24.91
N ASP A 93 5.28 -4.49 -25.99
CA ASP A 93 5.38 -3.89 -27.32
C ASP A 93 4.49 -2.63 -27.44
N GLU A 94 4.50 -2.01 -28.61
CA GLU A 94 3.69 -0.82 -28.89
C GLU A 94 2.17 -1.06 -28.76
N SER A 95 1.72 -2.31 -28.79
CA SER A 95 0.33 -2.71 -28.59
C SER A 95 0.01 -3.05 -27.12
N GLY A 96 0.99 -2.98 -26.21
CA GLY A 96 0.86 -3.33 -24.81
C GLY A 96 0.94 -4.83 -24.53
N LYS A 97 1.42 -5.66 -25.47
CA LYS A 97 1.58 -7.10 -25.28
C LYS A 97 2.96 -7.42 -24.69
N PRO A 98 3.04 -8.37 -23.71
CA PRO A 98 4.31 -8.81 -23.17
C PRO A 98 5.24 -9.37 -24.25
N THR A 99 6.52 -8.99 -24.18
CA THR A 99 7.60 -9.53 -25.02
C THR A 99 8.41 -10.56 -24.23
N THR A 100 9.48 -11.09 -24.84
CA THR A 100 10.43 -11.98 -24.16
C THR A 100 11.55 -11.23 -23.43
N GLU A 101 11.66 -9.92 -23.66
CA GLU A 101 12.62 -9.07 -22.98
C GLU A 101 12.12 -8.67 -21.60
N THR A 102 13.03 -8.48 -20.67
CA THR A 102 12.71 -8.08 -19.29
C THR A 102 13.54 -6.89 -18.85
N HIS A 103 13.02 -6.17 -17.87
CA HIS A 103 13.75 -5.13 -17.15
C HIS A 103 13.45 -5.18 -15.65
N LYS A 104 14.13 -4.35 -14.87
CA LYS A 104 13.88 -4.22 -13.43
C LYS A 104 13.04 -2.99 -13.15
N GLU A 105 12.02 -3.19 -12.30
CA GLU A 105 11.18 -2.12 -11.78
C GLU A 105 11.37 -1.95 -10.27
N THR A 106 11.43 -0.69 -9.86
CA THR A 106 11.43 -0.29 -8.46
C THR A 106 10.43 0.85 -8.30
N THR A 107 9.34 0.58 -7.62
CA THR A 107 8.35 1.60 -7.25
C THR A 107 8.61 2.18 -5.86
N LEU A 108 9.35 1.44 -5.02
CA LEU A 108 9.70 1.85 -3.67
C LEU A 108 11.11 1.36 -3.32
N VAL A 109 12.03 2.28 -3.09
CA VAL A 109 13.37 1.93 -2.57
C VAL A 109 13.25 1.51 -1.11
N GLY A 110 13.82 0.36 -0.77
CA GLY A 110 13.71 -0.26 0.55
C GLY A 110 12.49 -1.16 0.72
N ALA A 111 11.70 -1.44 -0.33
CA ALA A 111 10.57 -2.36 -0.25
C ALA A 111 10.99 -3.74 0.29
N ASN A 112 12.16 -4.23 -0.10
CA ASN A 112 12.71 -5.51 0.35
C ASN A 112 13.07 -5.53 1.86
N ARG A 113 13.13 -4.39 2.54
CA ARG A 113 13.42 -4.28 3.98
C ARG A 113 12.17 -4.37 4.86
N LEU A 114 10.98 -4.12 4.32
CA LEU A 114 9.73 -4.06 5.09
C LEU A 114 9.48 -5.34 5.90
N ALA A 115 9.65 -6.50 5.29
CA ALA A 115 9.49 -7.79 5.98
C ALA A 115 10.50 -7.99 7.11
N GLY A 116 11.75 -7.56 6.92
CA GLY A 116 12.80 -7.63 7.94
C GLY A 116 12.51 -6.72 9.13
N ILE A 117 12.05 -5.49 8.89
CA ILE A 117 11.63 -4.54 9.94
C ILE A 117 10.46 -5.13 10.73
N ALA A 118 9.44 -5.64 10.05
CA ALA A 118 8.31 -6.27 10.70
C ALA A 118 8.71 -7.48 11.55
N ALA A 119 9.57 -8.35 11.02
CA ALA A 119 10.06 -9.51 11.76
C ALA A 119 10.81 -9.10 13.05
N ALA A 120 11.66 -8.06 12.97
CA ALA A 120 12.39 -7.56 14.14
C ALA A 120 11.46 -7.03 15.24
N VAL A 121 10.43 -6.25 14.85
CA VAL A 121 9.43 -5.71 15.77
C VAL A 121 8.54 -6.83 16.36
N HIS A 122 8.05 -7.72 15.53
CA HIS A 122 7.18 -8.83 15.97
C HIS A 122 7.92 -9.83 16.90
N ALA A 123 9.25 -9.99 16.74
CA ALA A 123 10.05 -10.93 17.54
C ALA A 123 9.96 -10.68 19.05
N HIS A 124 9.67 -9.45 19.49
CA HIS A 124 9.49 -9.09 20.90
C HIS A 124 8.08 -8.60 21.24
N GLY A 125 7.10 -8.90 20.38
CA GLY A 125 5.68 -8.58 20.62
C GLY A 125 5.27 -7.15 20.25
N GLY A 126 6.14 -6.41 19.54
CA GLY A 126 5.81 -5.10 18.99
C GLY A 126 4.85 -5.20 17.81
N LYS A 127 4.42 -4.05 17.30
CA LYS A 127 3.41 -3.91 16.24
C LYS A 127 3.92 -3.08 15.08
N VAL A 128 3.38 -3.32 13.90
CA VAL A 128 3.69 -2.55 12.69
C VAL A 128 2.47 -1.76 12.25
N VAL A 129 2.63 -0.45 12.16
CA VAL A 129 1.62 0.48 11.65
C VAL A 129 2.15 1.10 10.37
N SER A 130 1.44 0.90 9.27
CA SER A 130 1.86 1.45 7.98
C SER A 130 0.83 2.42 7.42
N ASN A 131 1.33 3.39 6.64
CA ASN A 131 0.51 4.19 5.74
C ASN A 131 1.06 4.10 4.32
N ILE A 132 0.19 3.88 3.35
CA ILE A 132 0.56 3.94 1.94
C ILE A 132 -0.01 5.23 1.35
N ASN A 133 0.84 6.07 0.74
CA ASN A 133 0.36 7.15 -0.10
C ASN A 133 -0.15 6.56 -1.43
N CYS A 134 -1.43 6.78 -1.73
CA CYS A 134 -2.17 6.03 -2.73
C CYS A 134 -2.79 6.93 -3.82
N PRO A 135 -1.97 7.69 -4.57
CA PRO A 135 -2.47 8.45 -5.71
C PRO A 135 -2.91 7.54 -6.88
N LEU A 136 -2.54 6.27 -6.83
CA LEU A 136 -2.87 5.21 -7.79
C LEU A 136 -3.44 4.00 -7.04
N ALA A 137 -4.06 3.08 -7.78
CA ALA A 137 -4.57 1.81 -7.25
C ALA A 137 -3.44 0.80 -7.04
N TRP A 138 -2.59 1.02 -6.04
CA TRP A 138 -1.47 0.15 -5.72
C TRP A 138 -1.90 -1.24 -5.30
N GLU A 139 -1.08 -2.24 -5.62
CA GLU A 139 -1.13 -3.59 -5.05
C GLU A 139 -0.55 -3.56 -3.64
N VAL A 140 -1.42 -3.47 -2.64
CA VAL A 140 -1.02 -3.21 -1.24
C VAL A 140 -0.49 -4.44 -0.49
N GLY A 141 -0.55 -5.63 -1.11
CA GLY A 141 -0.31 -6.90 -0.45
C GLY A 141 1.05 -7.03 0.25
N ASN A 142 2.11 -6.45 -0.32
CA ASN A 142 3.46 -6.51 0.27
C ASN A 142 3.57 -5.71 1.57
N VAL A 143 2.81 -4.63 1.72
CA VAL A 143 2.76 -3.80 2.92
C VAL A 143 1.71 -4.31 3.90
N GLU A 144 0.53 -4.71 3.38
CA GLU A 144 -0.59 -5.17 4.21
C GLU A 144 -0.23 -6.40 5.05
N LYS A 145 0.44 -7.38 4.43
CA LYS A 145 0.80 -8.65 5.11
C LYS A 145 1.75 -8.48 6.30
N VAL A 146 2.56 -7.45 6.29
CA VAL A 146 3.54 -7.17 7.35
C VAL A 146 3.02 -6.17 8.39
N SER A 147 1.85 -5.57 8.16
CA SER A 147 1.27 -4.55 9.02
C SER A 147 0.18 -5.11 9.93
N ASP A 148 0.18 -4.70 11.19
CA ASP A 148 -0.89 -4.97 12.16
C ASP A 148 -2.02 -3.95 12.03
N ALA A 149 -1.68 -2.72 11.66
CA ALA A 149 -2.63 -1.69 11.25
C ALA A 149 -2.16 -1.01 9.97
N LEU A 150 -3.10 -0.71 9.07
CA LEU A 150 -2.82 -0.12 7.77
C LEU A 150 -3.80 1.00 7.46
N THR A 151 -3.24 2.16 7.13
CA THR A 151 -3.98 3.26 6.51
C THR A 151 -3.50 3.48 5.08
N VAL A 152 -4.37 4.04 4.24
CA VAL A 152 -3.99 4.61 2.95
C VAL A 152 -4.39 6.08 2.91
N GLY A 153 -3.53 6.90 2.33
CA GLY A 153 -3.78 8.34 2.18
C GLY A 153 -3.84 8.71 0.69
N PHE A 154 -4.87 9.44 0.28
CA PHE A 154 -5.00 9.96 -1.07
C PHE A 154 -4.47 11.39 -1.09
N ASP A 155 -3.15 11.54 -1.32
CA ASP A 155 -2.38 12.78 -1.21
C ASP A 155 -2.61 13.55 0.11
N ALA A 156 -2.80 12.79 1.19
CA ALA A 156 -2.93 13.34 2.52
C ALA A 156 -1.57 13.82 3.04
N TYR A 157 -1.55 14.98 3.68
CA TYR A 157 -0.34 15.42 4.39
C TYR A 157 0.00 14.44 5.52
N PRO A 158 1.29 14.18 5.78
CA PRO A 158 1.72 13.31 6.88
C PRO A 158 1.11 13.69 8.23
N SER A 159 0.96 14.99 8.53
CA SER A 159 0.31 15.46 9.75
C SER A 159 -1.17 15.04 9.85
N ALA A 160 -1.90 15.01 8.73
CA ALA A 160 -3.29 14.55 8.71
C ALA A 160 -3.39 13.04 8.94
N THR A 161 -2.45 12.26 8.37
CA THR A 161 -2.33 10.83 8.62
C THR A 161 -2.03 10.55 10.10
N LEU A 162 -1.07 11.27 10.68
CA LEU A 162 -0.75 11.15 12.10
C LEU A 162 -1.92 11.53 13.00
N ASP A 163 -2.72 12.55 12.65
CA ASP A 163 -3.93 12.90 13.42
C ASP A 163 -4.92 11.73 13.49
N VAL A 164 -5.07 10.97 12.40
CA VAL A 164 -5.89 9.75 12.39
C VAL A 164 -5.23 8.66 13.22
N MET A 165 -3.95 8.38 13.01
CA MET A 165 -3.23 7.32 13.71
C MET A 165 -3.17 7.51 15.23
N PHE A 166 -3.13 8.76 15.71
CA PHE A 166 -3.16 9.08 17.13
C PHE A 166 -4.59 9.31 17.70
N GLY A 167 -5.62 9.05 16.90
CA GLY A 167 -7.02 9.22 17.32
C GLY A 167 -7.46 10.68 17.58
N ARG A 168 -6.67 11.66 17.10
CA ARG A 168 -7.05 13.09 17.15
C ARG A 168 -8.16 13.42 16.16
N PHE A 169 -8.34 12.56 15.17
CA PHE A 169 -9.42 12.60 14.20
C PHE A 169 -9.88 11.17 13.91
N ALA A 170 -11.19 10.93 13.97
CA ALA A 170 -11.75 9.61 13.70
C ALA A 170 -11.55 9.21 12.22
N PRO A 171 -11.17 7.95 11.91
CA PRO A 171 -11.05 7.49 10.54
C PRO A 171 -12.43 7.33 9.90
N VAL A 172 -12.88 8.36 9.20
CA VAL A 172 -14.17 8.38 8.48
C VAL A 172 -14.00 8.18 6.98
N GLY A 173 -12.76 8.18 6.50
CA GLY A 173 -12.42 8.02 5.10
C GLY A 173 -12.90 6.68 4.54
N LYS A 174 -13.26 6.68 3.25
CA LYS A 174 -13.63 5.50 2.49
C LYS A 174 -12.81 5.45 1.21
N LEU A 175 -12.47 4.24 0.75
CA LEU A 175 -11.74 4.07 -0.49
C LEU A 175 -12.51 4.70 -1.66
N PRO A 176 -11.89 5.59 -2.43
CA PRO A 176 -12.51 6.16 -3.62
C PRO A 176 -12.43 5.24 -4.83
N LEU A 177 -11.67 4.15 -4.71
CA LEU A 177 -11.42 3.16 -5.76
C LEU A 177 -11.18 1.78 -5.13
N THR A 178 -11.26 0.73 -5.93
CA THR A 178 -10.92 -0.63 -5.49
C THR A 178 -9.43 -0.88 -5.68
N LEU A 179 -8.78 -1.45 -4.66
CA LEU A 179 -7.39 -1.86 -4.73
C LEU A 179 -7.28 -3.27 -5.33
N PRO A 180 -6.45 -3.49 -6.36
CA PRO A 180 -6.31 -4.79 -7.01
C PRO A 180 -5.55 -5.78 -6.12
N LYS A 181 -5.82 -7.06 -6.31
CA LYS A 181 -5.14 -8.11 -5.52
C LYS A 181 -3.73 -8.42 -6.01
N GLY A 182 -3.41 -8.16 -7.28
CA GLY A 182 -2.12 -8.43 -7.88
C GLY A 182 -2.10 -8.25 -9.39
N ASP A 183 -0.92 -8.38 -9.98
CA ASP A 183 -0.68 -8.24 -11.42
C ASP A 183 -1.65 -9.06 -12.29
N GLU A 184 -2.04 -10.24 -11.83
CA GLU A 184 -2.89 -11.16 -12.59
C GLU A 184 -4.26 -10.59 -12.92
N VAL A 185 -4.77 -9.64 -12.12
CA VAL A 185 -6.07 -9.00 -12.38
C VAL A 185 -5.95 -7.73 -13.20
N LEU A 186 -4.73 -7.26 -13.43
CA LEU A 186 -4.41 -6.13 -14.29
C LEU A 186 -3.98 -6.57 -15.70
N ALA A 187 -3.77 -7.89 -15.90
CA ALA A 187 -3.34 -8.45 -17.16
C ALA A 187 -4.38 -8.30 -18.27
N VAL A 188 -3.95 -8.49 -19.50
CA VAL A 188 -4.83 -8.59 -20.68
C VAL A 188 -5.33 -10.02 -20.81
N ASN A 189 -6.58 -10.19 -21.22
CA ASN A 189 -7.13 -11.51 -21.52
C ASN A 189 -6.52 -12.10 -22.81
N ALA A 190 -6.88 -13.35 -23.15
CA ALA A 190 -6.38 -14.04 -24.34
C ALA A 190 -6.68 -13.31 -25.65
N ASP A 191 -7.70 -12.45 -25.69
CA ASP A 191 -8.09 -11.66 -26.87
C ASP A 191 -7.34 -10.31 -26.93
N GLY A 192 -6.44 -10.04 -25.98
CA GLY A 192 -5.68 -8.79 -25.89
C GLY A 192 -6.49 -7.61 -25.35
N VAL A 193 -7.65 -7.87 -24.76
CA VAL A 193 -8.50 -6.84 -24.13
C VAL A 193 -8.04 -6.64 -22.70
N CYS A 194 -7.76 -5.39 -22.33
CA CYS A 194 -7.46 -5.04 -20.95
C CYS A 194 -8.72 -5.24 -20.09
N ILE A 195 -8.61 -6.14 -19.12
CA ILE A 195 -9.64 -6.42 -18.12
C ILE A 195 -9.41 -5.63 -16.83
N SER A 196 -8.73 -4.49 -16.92
CA SER A 196 -8.62 -3.57 -15.79
C SER A 196 -9.95 -2.83 -15.61
N PRO A 197 -10.80 -3.25 -14.71
CA PRO A 197 -12.09 -2.63 -14.49
C PRO A 197 -11.91 -1.33 -13.71
N ASN A 198 -12.52 -0.27 -14.23
CA ASN A 198 -12.69 0.95 -13.48
C ASN A 198 -13.87 0.80 -12.50
N ASP A 199 -13.83 1.56 -11.40
CA ASP A 199 -14.96 1.66 -10.47
C ASP A 199 -16.05 2.58 -11.05
N VAL A 200 -16.67 2.12 -12.14
CA VAL A 200 -17.75 2.83 -12.83
C VAL A 200 -19.10 2.31 -12.34
N PRO A 201 -20.03 3.18 -11.96
CA PRO A 201 -21.37 2.74 -11.57
C PRO A 201 -22.03 1.84 -12.63
N GLY A 202 -22.53 0.70 -12.19
CA GLY A 202 -23.13 -0.30 -13.08
C GLY A 202 -22.14 -1.25 -13.76
N PHE A 203 -20.84 -1.08 -13.58
CA PHE A 203 -19.82 -1.99 -14.08
C PHE A 203 -19.43 -3.01 -12.99
N ALA A 204 -19.79 -4.26 -13.21
CA ALA A 204 -19.45 -5.36 -12.29
C ALA A 204 -18.11 -5.98 -12.71
N LYS A 205 -17.00 -5.45 -12.19
CA LYS A 205 -15.64 -5.86 -12.58
C LYS A 205 -15.41 -7.39 -12.46
N ASP A 206 -15.91 -8.00 -11.41
CA ASP A 206 -15.76 -9.44 -11.19
C ASP A 206 -16.50 -10.29 -12.24
N ALA A 207 -17.55 -9.75 -12.89
CA ALA A 207 -18.28 -10.44 -13.93
C ALA A 207 -17.45 -10.69 -15.21
N TYR A 208 -16.43 -9.87 -15.43
CA TYR A 208 -15.55 -9.94 -16.61
C TYR A 208 -14.29 -10.75 -16.34
N MET A 209 -14.07 -11.17 -15.10
CA MET A 209 -12.92 -11.99 -14.72
C MET A 209 -13.22 -13.47 -14.98
N PRO A 210 -12.21 -14.28 -15.37
CA PRO A 210 -12.37 -15.73 -15.50
C PRO A 210 -12.84 -16.37 -14.19
N ASP A 211 -13.74 -17.37 -14.29
CA ASP A 211 -14.26 -18.07 -13.10
C ASP A 211 -13.14 -18.74 -12.29
N SER A 212 -12.05 -19.17 -12.94
CA SER A 212 -10.87 -19.75 -12.29
C SER A 212 -10.13 -18.77 -11.36
N MET A 213 -10.37 -17.47 -11.50
CA MET A 213 -9.76 -16.43 -10.67
C MET A 213 -10.67 -15.98 -9.52
N LYS A 214 -11.95 -16.38 -9.56
CA LYS A 214 -12.93 -15.99 -8.53
C LYS A 214 -12.79 -16.84 -7.28
N ASP A 215 -12.95 -16.19 -6.15
CA ASP A 215 -13.04 -16.87 -4.85
C ASP A 215 -14.45 -17.42 -4.59
N GLU A 216 -14.67 -17.96 -3.39
CA GLU A 216 -15.95 -18.53 -2.96
C GLU A 216 -17.11 -17.51 -2.93
N ASN A 217 -16.81 -16.21 -2.97
CA ASN A 217 -17.79 -15.14 -3.00
C ASN A 217 -17.99 -14.56 -4.42
N GLY A 218 -17.36 -15.18 -5.43
CA GLY A 218 -17.40 -14.71 -6.81
C GLY A 218 -16.57 -13.44 -7.08
N LYS A 219 -15.64 -13.12 -6.17
CA LYS A 219 -14.75 -11.97 -6.27
C LYS A 219 -13.39 -12.37 -6.83
N ALA A 220 -12.86 -11.58 -7.75
CA ALA A 220 -11.59 -11.85 -8.40
C ALA A 220 -10.62 -10.67 -8.36
N TYR A 221 -11.12 -9.44 -8.39
CA TYR A 221 -10.31 -8.25 -8.62
C TYR A 221 -9.75 -7.63 -7.34
N ALA A 222 -10.59 -7.43 -6.33
CA ALA A 222 -10.21 -6.71 -5.13
C ALA A 222 -9.24 -7.50 -4.26
N TYR A 223 -8.27 -6.78 -3.66
CA TYR A 223 -7.45 -7.34 -2.59
C TYR A 223 -8.36 -7.76 -1.42
N ARG A 224 -8.09 -8.94 -0.85
CA ARG A 224 -8.78 -9.46 0.33
C ARG A 224 -7.77 -9.70 1.44
N ASP A 225 -8.02 -9.14 2.61
CA ASP A 225 -7.18 -9.36 3.78
C ASP A 225 -7.48 -10.69 4.48
N ALA A 226 -6.66 -11.04 5.48
CA ALA A 226 -6.82 -12.29 6.24
C ALA A 226 -8.09 -12.31 7.09
N ALA A 227 -8.70 -11.17 7.39
CA ALA A 227 -9.99 -11.07 8.10
C ALA A 227 -11.19 -11.22 7.15
N GLY A 228 -10.94 -11.31 5.83
CA GLY A 228 -11.96 -11.48 4.81
C GLY A 228 -12.53 -10.17 4.26
N ASN A 229 -11.95 -9.03 4.59
CA ASN A 229 -12.38 -7.75 4.05
C ASN A 229 -11.83 -7.55 2.63
N TYR A 230 -12.70 -7.12 1.72
CA TYR A 230 -12.29 -6.71 0.39
C TYR A 230 -12.03 -5.20 0.36
N TYR A 231 -10.87 -4.81 -0.15
CA TYR A 231 -10.50 -3.39 -0.29
C TYR A 231 -11.14 -2.78 -1.54
N GLU A 232 -12.46 -2.79 -1.55
CA GLU A 232 -13.29 -2.23 -2.63
C GLU A 232 -13.62 -0.75 -2.38
N MET A 233 -14.04 -0.08 -3.43
CA MET A 233 -14.59 1.29 -3.33
C MET A 233 -15.65 1.35 -2.21
N ASN A 234 -15.60 2.41 -1.43
CA ASN A 234 -16.40 2.64 -0.22
C ASN A 234 -16.03 1.79 1.01
N PHE A 235 -15.01 0.93 0.94
CA PHE A 235 -14.49 0.26 2.13
C PHE A 235 -13.69 1.23 3.01
N GLY A 236 -13.73 1.01 4.31
CA GLY A 236 -12.95 1.71 5.32
C GLY A 236 -13.49 1.39 6.72
N LEU A 237 -12.57 1.16 7.64
CA LEU A 237 -12.86 0.87 9.06
C LEU A 237 -12.96 2.16 9.88
N THR A 238 -13.48 2.02 11.09
CA THR A 238 -13.43 3.02 12.16
C THR A 238 -12.86 2.37 13.43
N PHE A 239 -12.41 3.20 14.40
CA PHE A 239 -12.03 2.69 15.71
C PHE A 239 -13.25 2.25 16.49
#